data_6caf0280df6ce126822c848819031647
#
_entry.id   6caf0280df6ce126822c848819031647
#
_cell.length_a   1.000
_cell.length_b   1.000
_cell.length_c   1.000
_cell.angle_alpha   90.00
_cell.angle_beta   90.00
_cell.angle_gamma   90.00
#
_symmetry.space_group_name_H-M   'P 1'
#
loop_
_entity.id
_entity.type
_entity.pdbx_description
1 polymer ?
#
loop_
_entity_poly.entity_id
_entity_poly.type
_entity_poly.pdbx_seq_one_letter_code
_entity_poly.pdbx_strand_id
1 'polypeptide(L)'
;MKALWMVLASLGLAACASTGTGSAEGNRSLAGSWRLTEVATQSVPMTGGSAKLLQFEAATNKVSGNVGCNRLFGVYQSEGERLSFNGIATTRMACDPISMQMETNVVQNMEKVQTWSINGSELQLKDQAGQTILKFKRL
;
A
#
# COMPACT_ATOMS: atom_id res chain seq x y z
N MET A 1 -0.35 61.68 -50.62
CA MET A 1 -0.42 61.93 -49.22
C MET A 1 -0.72 60.61 -48.55
N LYS A 2 0.28 60.05 -47.91
CA LYS A 2 0.35 58.65 -47.60
C LYS A 2 0.49 58.51 -46.10
N ALA A 3 -0.52 57.96 -45.46
CA ALA A 3 -0.48 57.63 -44.06
C ALA A 3 0.03 56.24 -43.89
N LEU A 4 1.19 56.15 -43.24
CA LEU A 4 1.85 54.90 -42.91
C LEU A 4 1.36 54.43 -41.54
N TRP A 5 0.66 53.34 -41.52
CA TRP A 5 0.23 52.71 -40.26
C TRP A 5 1.20 51.62 -39.88
N MET A 6 1.96 51.86 -38.85
CA MET A 6 2.79 50.87 -38.22
C MET A 6 1.90 50.00 -37.30
N VAL A 7 1.86 48.72 -37.61
CA VAL A 7 1.27 47.74 -36.74
C VAL A 7 2.37 47.22 -35.80
N LEU A 8 2.25 47.56 -34.55
CA LEU A 8 3.08 47.01 -33.48
C LEU A 8 2.53 45.62 -33.08
N ALA A 9 3.28 44.59 -33.48
CA ALA A 9 3.02 43.23 -33.03
C ALA A 9 3.57 43.08 -31.60
N SER A 10 2.68 42.99 -30.61
CA SER A 10 3.03 42.64 -29.25
C SER A 10 3.18 41.12 -29.14
N LEU A 11 4.42 40.66 -29.00
CA LEU A 11 4.70 39.28 -28.61
C LEU A 11 4.27 39.09 -27.14
N GLY A 12 3.17 38.40 -26.92
CA GLY A 12 2.82 37.88 -25.61
C GLY A 12 3.67 36.66 -25.28
N LEU A 13 4.60 36.81 -24.33
CA LEU A 13 5.25 35.64 -23.72
C LEU A 13 4.22 34.95 -22.85
N ALA A 14 3.72 33.81 -23.31
CA ALA A 14 3.01 32.86 -22.48
C ALA A 14 4.03 32.17 -21.57
N ALA A 15 4.14 32.64 -20.35
CA ALA A 15 4.86 31.91 -19.31
C ALA A 15 4.02 30.68 -18.95
N CYS A 16 4.44 29.51 -19.42
CA CYS A 16 3.98 28.23 -18.89
C CYS A 16 4.51 28.11 -17.47
N ALA A 17 3.69 28.48 -16.48
CA ALA A 17 3.94 28.12 -15.10
C ALA A 17 3.67 26.62 -14.97
N SER A 18 4.71 25.82 -15.07
CA SER A 18 4.69 24.44 -14.63
C SER A 18 4.61 24.45 -13.10
N THR A 19 3.39 24.44 -12.58
CA THR A 19 3.16 24.10 -11.17
C THR A 19 3.56 22.63 -11.00
N GLY A 20 4.81 22.42 -10.60
CA GLY A 20 5.25 21.14 -10.12
C GLY A 20 4.43 20.78 -8.88
N THR A 21 3.37 20.00 -9.05
CA THR A 21 2.73 19.27 -7.97
C THR A 21 3.65 18.13 -7.58
N GLY A 22 4.75 18.48 -6.94
CA GLY A 22 5.59 17.54 -6.23
C GLY A 22 4.90 17.16 -4.93
N SER A 23 4.96 15.88 -4.62
CA SER A 23 4.85 15.29 -3.28
C SER A 23 3.56 14.68 -2.78
N ALA A 24 2.51 14.51 -3.56
CA ALA A 24 1.41 13.64 -3.13
C ALA A 24 1.61 12.14 -3.48
N GLU A 25 2.53 11.81 -4.39
CA GLU A 25 2.72 10.44 -4.86
C GLU A 25 3.57 9.58 -3.92
N GLY A 26 4.48 10.16 -3.15
CA GLY A 26 5.35 9.41 -2.23
C GLY A 26 4.61 8.69 -1.09
N ASN A 27 3.38 9.07 -0.79
CA ASN A 27 2.59 8.50 0.30
C ASN A 27 1.53 7.49 -0.18
N ARG A 28 1.43 7.24 -1.48
CA ARG A 28 0.45 6.32 -2.08
C ARG A 28 1.07 5.04 -2.64
N SER A 29 2.29 4.73 -2.27
CA SER A 29 2.97 3.51 -2.71
C SER A 29 2.76 2.39 -1.69
N LEU A 30 2.51 1.17 -2.19
CA LEU A 30 2.53 -0.04 -1.37
C LEU A 30 3.92 -0.33 -0.80
N ALA A 31 4.99 0.07 -1.51
CA ALA A 31 6.36 -0.20 -1.08
C ALA A 31 6.63 0.36 0.32
N GLY A 32 7.34 -0.42 1.12
CA GLY A 32 7.72 -0.06 2.48
C GLY A 32 7.22 -1.02 3.53
N SER A 33 7.37 -0.61 4.78
CA SER A 33 7.03 -1.42 5.95
C SER A 33 5.71 -0.98 6.54
N TRP A 34 4.90 -1.95 6.87
CA TRP A 34 3.55 -1.76 7.35
C TRP A 34 3.29 -2.59 8.60
N ARG A 35 2.70 -1.96 9.60
CA ARG A 35 2.24 -2.63 10.83
C ARG A 35 0.79 -3.01 10.69
N LEU A 36 0.49 -4.28 10.93
CA LEU A 36 -0.89 -4.78 10.99
C LEU A 36 -1.65 -4.16 12.16
N THR A 37 -2.82 -3.61 11.88
CA THR A 37 -3.69 -2.96 12.89
C THR A 37 -5.05 -3.64 13.01
N GLU A 38 -5.52 -4.31 11.96
CA GLU A 38 -6.81 -4.99 11.98
C GLU A 38 -6.82 -6.18 11.03
N VAL A 39 -7.42 -7.29 11.47
CA VAL A 39 -7.69 -8.48 10.66
C VAL A 39 -9.19 -8.73 10.68
N ALA A 40 -9.82 -8.75 9.51
CA ALA A 40 -11.26 -8.73 9.35
C ALA A 40 -11.86 -7.54 10.15
N THR A 41 -12.56 -7.78 11.21
CA THR A 41 -13.13 -6.72 12.08
C THR A 41 -12.47 -6.67 13.45
N GLN A 42 -11.37 -7.42 13.64
CA GLN A 42 -10.69 -7.54 14.92
C GLN A 42 -9.43 -6.67 14.94
N SER A 43 -9.39 -5.76 15.91
CA SER A 43 -8.20 -4.93 16.14
C SER A 43 -7.03 -5.76 16.65
N VAL A 44 -5.85 -5.51 16.10
CA VAL A 44 -4.59 -6.12 16.56
C VAL A 44 -3.97 -5.21 17.60
N PRO A 45 -3.72 -5.68 18.83
CA PRO A 45 -3.09 -4.86 19.86
C PRO A 45 -1.75 -4.29 19.41
N MET A 46 -1.57 -3.00 19.66
CA MET A 46 -0.31 -2.29 19.38
C MET A 46 0.74 -2.49 20.48
N THR A 47 0.30 -2.97 21.63
CA THR A 47 1.12 -3.17 22.84
C THR A 47 1.17 -4.64 23.22
N GLY A 48 2.31 -5.10 23.66
CA GLY A 48 2.53 -6.49 24.08
C GLY A 48 2.91 -7.41 22.92
N GLY A 49 4.12 -7.93 22.97
CA GLY A 49 4.67 -8.83 21.97
C GLY A 49 5.31 -8.13 20.77
N SER A 50 5.79 -8.93 19.82
CA SER A 50 6.42 -8.43 18.60
C SER A 50 5.40 -7.77 17.69
N ALA A 51 5.77 -6.62 17.13
CA ALA A 51 4.94 -5.96 16.12
C ALA A 51 4.68 -6.87 14.93
N LYS A 52 3.43 -6.93 14.47
CA LYS A 52 3.04 -7.70 13.31
C LYS A 52 3.31 -6.84 12.06
N LEU A 53 4.32 -7.21 11.30
CA LEU A 53 4.84 -6.39 10.20
C LEU A 53 4.78 -7.12 8.88
N LEU A 54 4.44 -6.37 7.82
CA LEU A 54 4.65 -6.75 6.43
C LEU A 54 5.50 -5.71 5.72
N GLN A 55 6.40 -6.16 4.88
CA GLN A 55 7.23 -5.33 4.01
C GLN A 55 6.92 -5.67 2.55
N PHE A 56 6.66 -4.63 1.77
CA PHE A 56 6.47 -4.73 0.33
C PHE A 56 7.70 -4.16 -0.38
N GLU A 57 8.34 -4.97 -1.20
CA GLU A 57 9.50 -4.60 -1.99
C GLU A 57 9.12 -4.41 -3.45
N ALA A 58 9.10 -3.16 -3.91
CA ALA A 58 8.65 -2.84 -5.27
C ALA A 58 9.57 -3.37 -6.37
N ALA A 59 10.88 -3.40 -6.13
CA ALA A 59 11.87 -3.83 -7.12
C ALA A 59 11.72 -5.31 -7.52
N THR A 60 11.26 -6.14 -6.61
CA THR A 60 11.15 -7.59 -6.78
C THR A 60 9.72 -8.11 -6.70
N ASN A 61 8.76 -7.24 -6.40
CA ASN A 61 7.37 -7.57 -6.09
C ASN A 61 7.24 -8.64 -4.98
N LYS A 62 8.16 -8.61 -4.03
CA LYS A 62 8.15 -9.51 -2.87
C LYS A 62 7.43 -8.88 -1.70
N VAL A 63 6.71 -9.72 -0.98
CA VAL A 63 6.16 -9.40 0.34
C VAL A 63 6.76 -10.36 1.36
N SER A 64 7.13 -9.82 2.50
CA SER A 64 7.66 -10.62 3.60
C SER A 64 7.31 -10.01 4.95
N GLY A 65 7.39 -10.79 6.00
CA GLY A 65 7.16 -10.25 7.33
C GLY A 65 6.89 -11.31 8.39
N ASN A 66 6.33 -10.86 9.49
CA ASN A 66 5.82 -11.69 10.58
C ASN A 66 4.48 -11.11 11.02
N VAL A 67 3.43 -11.89 10.95
CA VAL A 67 2.06 -11.47 11.29
C VAL A 67 1.45 -12.31 12.41
N GLY A 68 2.26 -13.15 13.02
CA GLY A 68 1.82 -14.04 14.11
C GLY A 68 3.01 -14.78 14.68
N CYS A 69 3.17 -16.02 14.27
CA CYS A 69 4.22 -16.93 14.75
C CYS A 69 5.42 -16.95 13.79
N ASN A 70 5.16 -17.32 12.54
CA ASN A 70 6.18 -17.63 11.56
C ASN A 70 6.55 -16.45 10.68
N ARG A 71 7.67 -16.61 9.99
CA ARG A 71 8.05 -15.71 8.90
C ARG A 71 7.18 -16.00 7.69
N LEU A 72 6.55 -14.96 7.17
CA LEU A 72 5.73 -14.99 5.96
C LEU A 72 6.55 -14.43 4.81
N PHE A 73 6.38 -15.01 3.63
CA PHE A 73 6.97 -14.52 2.39
C PHE A 73 6.12 -14.93 1.19
N GLY A 74 6.20 -14.16 0.13
CA GLY A 74 5.48 -14.40 -1.11
C GLY A 74 5.76 -13.31 -2.13
N VAL A 75 4.97 -13.32 -3.19
CA VAL A 75 4.99 -12.28 -4.22
C VAL A 75 3.64 -11.60 -4.31
N TYR A 76 3.63 -10.36 -4.74
CA TYR A 76 2.40 -9.63 -5.02
C TYR A 76 2.40 -9.07 -6.44
N GLN A 77 1.23 -8.85 -6.98
CA GLN A 77 1.01 -8.14 -8.23
C GLN A 77 0.10 -6.95 -7.95
N SER A 78 0.51 -5.78 -8.41
CA SER A 78 -0.25 -4.56 -8.23
C SER A 78 -0.34 -3.80 -9.54
N GLU A 79 -1.56 -3.44 -9.93
CA GLU A 79 -1.86 -2.62 -11.10
C GLU A 79 -2.98 -1.64 -10.75
N GLY A 80 -2.65 -0.35 -10.64
CA GLY A 80 -3.58 0.63 -10.12
C GLY A 80 -4.04 0.27 -8.71
N GLU A 81 -5.33 0.16 -8.50
CA GLU A 81 -5.92 -0.25 -7.22
C GLU A 81 -6.05 -1.77 -7.05
N ARG A 82 -5.71 -2.54 -8.07
CA ARG A 82 -5.72 -4.00 -7.98
C ARG A 82 -4.49 -4.49 -7.23
N LEU A 83 -4.70 -5.49 -6.41
CA LEU A 83 -3.64 -6.17 -5.66
C LEU A 83 -4.00 -7.65 -5.51
N SER A 84 -3.04 -8.52 -5.78
CA SER A 84 -3.15 -9.94 -5.48
C SER A 84 -1.86 -10.46 -4.90
N PHE A 85 -1.97 -11.47 -4.06
CA PHE A 85 -0.84 -12.19 -3.49
C PHE A 85 -0.78 -13.59 -4.09
N ASN A 86 0.43 -14.06 -4.37
CA ASN A 86 0.67 -15.38 -4.92
C ASN A 86 1.78 -16.07 -4.15
N GLY A 87 1.63 -17.37 -3.97
CA GLY A 87 2.65 -18.18 -3.35
C GLY A 87 3.00 -17.77 -1.93
N ILE A 88 2.01 -17.33 -1.14
CA ILE A 88 2.23 -17.02 0.26
C ILE A 88 2.62 -18.29 1.00
N ALA A 89 3.77 -18.24 1.63
CA ALA A 89 4.31 -19.34 2.42
C ALA A 89 4.77 -18.83 3.78
N THR A 90 4.78 -19.71 4.74
CA THR A 90 5.29 -19.43 6.10
C THR A 90 6.28 -20.50 6.53
N THR A 91 7.22 -20.14 7.41
CA THR A 91 7.99 -21.13 8.15
C THR A 91 7.06 -21.92 9.06
N ARG A 92 7.52 -23.03 9.60
CA ARG A 92 6.69 -23.93 10.42
C ARG A 92 7.30 -24.11 11.81
N MET A 93 7.17 -23.09 12.63
CA MET A 93 7.48 -23.16 14.05
C MET A 93 6.18 -23.33 14.84
N ALA A 94 6.27 -23.94 16.00
CA ALA A 94 5.18 -24.02 16.96
C ALA A 94 5.28 -22.82 17.92
N CYS A 95 4.25 -22.00 17.94
CA CYS A 95 4.09 -20.88 18.87
C CYS A 95 2.83 -21.13 19.74
N ASP A 96 2.49 -20.15 20.54
CA ASP A 96 1.23 -20.16 21.27
C ASP A 96 0.02 -20.17 20.30
N PRO A 97 -1.12 -20.73 20.71
CA PRO A 97 -2.29 -20.86 19.85
C PRO A 97 -2.83 -19.54 19.31
N ILE A 98 -2.71 -18.45 20.06
CA ILE A 98 -3.21 -17.13 19.67
C ILE A 98 -2.37 -16.57 18.51
N SER A 99 -1.05 -16.66 18.59
CA SER A 99 -0.14 -16.22 17.52
C SER A 99 -0.31 -17.06 16.26
N MET A 100 -0.49 -18.36 16.38
CA MET A 100 -0.75 -19.26 15.24
C MET A 100 -2.11 -18.96 14.59
N GLN A 101 -3.13 -18.70 15.37
CA GLN A 101 -4.46 -18.35 14.86
C GLN A 101 -4.42 -16.99 14.12
N MET A 102 -3.71 -16.02 14.67
CA MET A 102 -3.52 -14.71 14.04
C MET A 102 -2.87 -14.86 12.66
N GLU A 103 -1.78 -15.62 12.58
CA GLU A 103 -1.08 -15.89 11.33
C GLU A 103 -2.01 -16.54 10.30
N THR A 104 -2.73 -17.57 10.70
CA THR A 104 -3.70 -18.26 9.84
C THR A 104 -4.74 -17.30 9.31
N ASN A 105 -5.31 -16.45 10.17
CA ASN A 105 -6.32 -15.47 9.77
C ASN A 105 -5.76 -14.45 8.77
N VAL A 106 -4.54 -13.97 8.99
CA VAL A 106 -3.92 -13.02 8.07
C VAL A 106 -3.66 -13.65 6.71
N VAL A 107 -3.06 -14.84 6.67
CA VAL A 107 -2.77 -15.55 5.42
C VAL A 107 -4.04 -15.82 4.62
N GLN A 108 -5.09 -16.33 5.28
CA GLN A 108 -6.38 -16.57 4.63
C GLN A 108 -7.02 -15.30 4.07
N ASN A 109 -6.88 -14.17 4.77
CA ASN A 109 -7.38 -12.90 4.26
C ASN A 109 -6.50 -12.35 3.12
N MET A 110 -5.18 -12.54 3.16
CA MET A 110 -4.30 -12.16 2.05
C MET A 110 -4.70 -12.85 0.74
N GLU A 111 -5.11 -14.10 0.79
CA GLU A 111 -5.57 -14.85 -0.38
C GLU A 111 -6.85 -14.29 -1.01
N LYS A 112 -7.65 -13.54 -0.25
CA LYS A 112 -8.92 -12.93 -0.69
C LYS A 112 -8.76 -11.51 -1.21
N VAL A 113 -7.59 -10.91 -1.08
CA VAL A 113 -7.36 -9.51 -1.47
C VAL A 113 -7.52 -9.34 -2.98
N GLN A 114 -8.27 -8.32 -3.39
CA GLN A 114 -8.50 -7.94 -4.79
C GLN A 114 -8.09 -6.50 -5.06
N THR A 115 -8.27 -5.62 -4.08
CA THR A 115 -7.97 -4.19 -4.21
C THR A 115 -7.32 -3.64 -2.94
N TRP A 116 -6.70 -2.47 -3.10
CA TRP A 116 -6.10 -1.74 -1.99
C TRP A 116 -6.35 -0.25 -2.10
N SER A 117 -6.29 0.42 -0.98
CA SER A 117 -6.31 1.88 -0.91
C SER A 117 -5.46 2.37 0.26
N ILE A 118 -4.90 3.56 0.11
CA ILE A 118 -4.18 4.26 1.17
C ILE A 118 -4.91 5.55 1.48
N ASN A 119 -5.19 5.77 2.76
CA ASN A 119 -5.72 7.01 3.30
C ASN A 119 -4.79 7.50 4.40
N GLY A 120 -4.03 8.57 4.10
CA GLY A 120 -2.97 9.03 4.99
C GLY A 120 -1.89 7.97 5.19
N SER A 121 -1.70 7.53 6.42
CA SER A 121 -0.76 6.46 6.79
C SER A 121 -1.41 5.08 6.88
N GLU A 122 -2.70 4.96 6.60
CA GLU A 122 -3.43 3.69 6.66
C GLU A 122 -3.53 3.03 5.30
N LEU A 123 -3.13 1.76 5.22
CA LEU A 123 -3.34 0.88 4.08
C LEU A 123 -4.52 -0.03 4.38
N GLN A 124 -5.48 -0.06 3.48
CA GLN A 124 -6.62 -0.96 3.51
C GLN A 124 -6.54 -1.96 2.37
N LEU A 125 -6.59 -3.24 2.68
CA LEU A 125 -6.69 -4.31 1.71
C LEU A 125 -8.13 -4.84 1.72
N LYS A 126 -8.71 -4.96 0.52
CA LYS A 126 -10.13 -5.23 0.34
C LYS A 126 -10.35 -6.50 -0.47
N ASP A 127 -11.43 -7.20 -0.17
CA ASP A 127 -11.87 -8.37 -0.91
C ASP A 127 -12.66 -8.00 -2.19
N GLN A 128 -13.18 -9.01 -2.87
CA GLN A 128 -13.97 -8.85 -4.08
C GLN A 128 -15.26 -8.03 -3.86
N ALA A 129 -15.83 -8.06 -2.69
CA ALA A 129 -17.02 -7.28 -2.32
C ALA A 129 -16.68 -5.83 -1.94
N GLY A 130 -15.39 -5.45 -1.93
CA GLY A 130 -14.94 -4.13 -1.53
C GLY A 130 -14.88 -3.94 -0.01
N GLN A 131 -15.02 -5.01 0.75
CA GLN A 131 -14.89 -4.96 2.21
C GLN A 131 -13.41 -4.95 2.60
N THR A 132 -13.06 -4.06 3.53
CA THR A 132 -11.72 -4.04 4.13
C THR A 132 -11.54 -5.26 5.03
N ILE A 133 -10.58 -6.10 4.68
CA ILE A 133 -10.29 -7.35 5.39
C ILE A 133 -8.97 -7.33 6.13
N LEU A 134 -8.07 -6.43 5.76
CA LEU A 134 -6.81 -6.18 6.46
C LEU A 134 -6.53 -4.68 6.48
N LYS A 135 -6.11 -4.17 7.64
CA LYS A 135 -5.62 -2.80 7.78
C LYS A 135 -4.21 -2.77 8.34
N PHE A 136 -3.45 -1.84 7.82
CA PHE A 136 -2.08 -1.61 8.24
C PHE A 136 -1.82 -0.11 8.43
N LYS A 137 -0.82 0.20 9.21
CA LYS A 137 -0.29 1.55 9.37
C LYS A 137 1.16 1.59 8.88
N ARG A 138 1.51 2.61 8.13
CA ARG A 138 2.88 2.84 7.65
C ARG A 138 3.82 3.09 8.84
N LEU A 139 5.03 2.53 8.75
CA LEU A 139 6.13 2.78 9.69
C LEU A 139 7.02 3.90 9.19
#